data_0606bfce87c2dd6023f40b90b4b5af69
#
_entry.id   0606bfce87c2dd6023f40b90b4b5af69
#
_cell.length_a   1.000
_cell.length_b   1.000
_cell.length_c   1.000
_cell.angle_alpha   90.00
_cell.angle_beta   90.00
_cell.angle_gamma   90.00
#
_symmetry.space_group_name_H-M   'P 1'
#
loop_
_entity.id
_entity.type
_entity.pdbx_description
1 polymer ?
#
loop_
_entity_poly.entity_id
_entity_poly.type
_entity_poly.pdbx_seq_one_letter_code
_entity_poly.pdbx_strand_id
1 'polypeptide(L)'
;MGGIDVLRAGVWKPRTSPNSFEGVGDEALEWLGEAKALTGLPVATEVATAHHVEKALAAGIDLLWIGARTTNNPFSVQEIAEALHGSNVPVLVKNPTSADLELWVGAVERLHKCGVENITLVHRGFSGYNTVGGYRNAPLWGIALEMRSRLPHLPMICDPSHICGNRTGLLSVAQQAADLDYSGVMIECHEEPQRALSDAEQQITPEELKALLERIVWRSTSSDSALCKSELERLRATIDRLDEEIFSLLARRMEIADEIGRLKQQNNLTILQSDRWQEVVGKVSQRAAALGIGEECTGKILDAIHLESIERQKKIMQ
;
A
#
# COMPACT_ATOMS: atom_id res chain seq x y z
N MET A 1 4.49 27.49 9.70
CA MET A 1 3.90 26.75 8.58
C MET A 1 2.74 25.94 9.17
N GLY A 2 1.49 26.33 8.95
CA GLY A 2 0.34 25.56 9.41
C GLY A 2 0.17 24.32 8.51
N GLY A 3 -0.13 23.15 9.12
CA GLY A 3 -0.44 21.92 8.39
C GLY A 3 0.69 20.90 8.28
N ILE A 4 1.82 21.09 8.97
CA ILE A 4 2.89 20.12 9.11
C ILE A 4 2.93 19.64 10.56
N ASP A 5 2.80 18.34 10.79
CA ASP A 5 2.80 17.74 12.12
C ASP A 5 4.18 17.23 12.53
N VAL A 6 5.00 16.78 11.56
CA VAL A 6 6.31 16.17 11.80
C VAL A 6 7.29 16.57 10.69
N LEU A 7 8.50 17.00 11.06
CA LEU A 7 9.63 17.18 10.15
C LEU A 7 10.42 15.88 10.06
N ARG A 8 10.65 15.37 8.85
CA ARG A 8 11.44 14.16 8.67
C ARG A 8 12.68 14.38 7.83
N ALA A 9 13.80 13.77 8.19
CA ALA A 9 14.98 13.68 7.35
C ALA A 9 15.63 12.30 7.44
N GLY A 10 16.19 11.82 6.33
CA GLY A 10 16.91 10.55 6.29
C GLY A 10 18.36 10.75 6.68
N VAL A 11 18.71 10.51 7.93
CA VAL A 11 20.08 10.55 8.45
C VAL A 11 20.91 9.45 7.81
N TRP A 12 20.36 8.25 7.75
CA TRP A 12 20.90 7.08 7.05
C TRP A 12 19.92 6.67 5.97
N LYS A 13 20.42 6.35 4.78
CA LYS A 13 19.59 5.97 3.62
C LYS A 13 20.05 4.63 3.04
N PRO A 14 19.40 3.51 3.35
CA PRO A 14 19.70 2.24 2.71
C PRO A 14 19.52 2.35 1.19
N ARG A 15 20.60 2.13 0.43
CA ARG A 15 20.60 2.25 -1.03
C ARG A 15 20.89 0.91 -1.69
N THR A 16 20.35 0.71 -2.88
CA THR A 16 20.65 -0.47 -3.70
C THR A 16 22.04 -0.39 -4.30
N SER A 17 22.49 0.82 -4.67
CA SER A 17 23.82 1.05 -5.24
C SER A 17 24.73 1.72 -4.21
N PRO A 18 25.96 1.21 -4.00
CA PRO A 18 26.93 1.80 -3.06
C PRO A 18 27.45 3.18 -3.52
N ASN A 19 27.20 3.55 -4.80
CA ASN A 19 27.59 4.86 -5.34
C ASN A 19 26.51 5.94 -5.18
N SER A 20 25.42 5.65 -4.45
CA SER A 20 24.36 6.59 -4.17
C SER A 20 24.61 7.27 -2.83
N PHE A 21 24.03 8.46 -2.63
CA PHE A 21 24.08 9.16 -1.35
C PHE A 21 23.38 8.33 -0.26
N GLU A 22 24.13 7.88 0.73
CA GLU A 22 23.65 7.00 1.81
C GLU A 22 23.26 7.75 3.09
N GLY A 23 23.18 9.07 3.03
CA GLY A 23 22.93 9.96 4.17
C GLY A 23 24.23 10.58 4.68
N VAL A 24 24.09 11.54 5.58
CA VAL A 24 25.22 12.21 6.23
C VAL A 24 25.75 11.37 7.42
N GLY A 25 24.90 10.54 7.99
CA GLY A 25 25.22 9.76 9.15
C GLY A 25 24.93 10.51 10.47
N ASP A 26 25.56 10.08 11.54
CA ASP A 26 25.28 10.50 12.92
C ASP A 26 25.29 12.03 13.13
N GLU A 27 26.12 12.76 12.39
CA GLU A 27 26.20 14.24 12.45
C GLU A 27 24.85 14.90 12.14
N ALA A 28 24.06 14.33 11.23
CA ALA A 28 22.75 14.89 10.88
C ALA A 28 21.69 14.75 11.99
N LEU A 29 21.95 13.96 13.03
CA LEU A 29 21.09 13.93 14.22
C LEU A 29 21.12 15.25 14.99
N GLU A 30 22.27 15.90 15.04
CA GLU A 30 22.42 17.22 15.66
C GLU A 30 21.60 18.26 14.89
N TRP A 31 21.64 18.22 13.55
CA TRP A 31 20.84 19.10 12.70
C TRP A 31 19.32 18.91 12.89
N LEU A 32 18.87 17.67 13.09
CA LEU A 32 17.49 17.40 13.44
C LEU A 32 17.11 17.97 14.81
N GLY A 33 18.00 17.89 15.79
CA GLY A 33 17.84 18.51 17.10
C GLY A 33 17.72 20.04 17.01
N GLU A 34 18.57 20.69 16.22
CA GLU A 34 18.49 22.12 15.93
C GLU A 34 17.18 22.49 15.21
N ALA A 35 16.80 21.73 14.19
CA ALA A 35 15.55 21.96 13.48
C ALA A 35 14.33 21.83 14.41
N LYS A 36 14.32 20.84 15.32
CA LYS A 36 13.29 20.70 16.36
C LYS A 36 13.24 21.91 17.28
N ALA A 37 14.40 22.39 17.74
CA ALA A 37 14.48 23.56 18.61
C ALA A 37 14.00 24.84 17.92
N LEU A 38 14.30 25.02 16.62
CA LEU A 38 13.93 26.20 15.85
C LEU A 38 12.45 26.21 15.44
N THR A 39 11.88 25.04 15.11
CA THR A 39 10.53 24.93 14.55
C THR A 39 9.47 24.59 15.59
N GLY A 40 9.85 23.94 16.68
CA GLY A 40 8.95 23.31 17.63
C GLY A 40 8.25 22.05 17.12
N LEU A 41 8.58 21.59 15.90
CA LEU A 41 7.99 20.38 15.32
C LEU A 41 8.71 19.12 15.83
N PRO A 42 7.97 18.03 16.09
CA PRO A 42 8.56 16.73 16.26
C PRO A 42 9.41 16.34 15.04
N VAL A 43 10.51 15.63 15.29
CA VAL A 43 11.43 15.19 14.23
C VAL A 43 11.46 13.67 14.09
N ALA A 44 11.60 13.21 12.85
CA ALA A 44 11.66 11.79 12.53
C ALA A 44 12.85 11.44 11.64
N THR A 45 13.39 10.20 11.80
CA THR A 45 14.43 9.67 10.92
C THR A 45 14.25 8.19 10.60
N GLU A 46 14.88 7.71 9.50
CA GLU A 46 14.92 6.30 9.12
C GLU A 46 15.90 5.54 10.01
N VAL A 47 15.51 4.33 10.41
CA VAL A 47 16.40 3.37 11.06
C VAL A 47 16.42 2.06 10.27
N ALA A 48 17.61 1.47 10.12
CA ALA A 48 17.81 0.23 9.38
C ALA A 48 18.58 -0.83 10.20
N THR A 49 19.10 -0.47 11.37
CA THR A 49 19.85 -1.34 12.28
C THR A 49 19.55 -1.00 13.74
N ALA A 50 19.87 -1.89 14.68
CA ALA A 50 19.80 -1.62 16.11
C ALA A 50 20.64 -0.39 16.51
N HIS A 51 21.84 -0.25 15.94
CA HIS A 51 22.71 0.90 16.19
C HIS A 51 22.06 2.24 15.80
N HIS A 52 21.33 2.30 14.67
CA HIS A 52 20.59 3.50 14.28
C HIS A 52 19.49 3.85 15.30
N VAL A 53 18.82 2.84 15.85
CA VAL A 53 17.82 3.04 16.91
C VAL A 53 18.46 3.64 18.15
N GLU A 54 19.54 3.05 18.66
CA GLU A 54 20.25 3.53 19.83
C GLU A 54 20.70 4.98 19.68
N LYS A 55 21.29 5.33 18.54
CA LYS A 55 21.75 6.70 18.24
C LYS A 55 20.57 7.69 18.14
N ALA A 56 19.52 7.33 17.45
CA ALA A 56 18.34 8.18 17.31
C ALA A 56 17.65 8.43 18.66
N LEU A 57 17.50 7.40 19.50
CA LEU A 57 16.96 7.53 20.85
C LEU A 57 17.84 8.42 21.73
N ALA A 58 19.17 8.23 21.70
CA ALA A 58 20.11 9.05 22.45
C ALA A 58 20.09 10.54 22.02
N ALA A 59 19.82 10.80 20.73
CA ALA A 59 19.69 12.15 20.18
C ALA A 59 18.30 12.80 20.43
N GLY A 60 17.36 12.08 21.06
CA GLY A 60 16.02 12.61 21.36
C GLY A 60 15.13 12.78 20.13
N ILE A 61 15.26 11.92 19.13
CA ILE A 61 14.36 11.85 17.97
C ILE A 61 12.98 11.38 18.42
N ASP A 62 11.93 12.06 17.96
CA ASP A 62 10.57 11.84 18.43
C ASP A 62 9.86 10.66 17.77
N LEU A 63 10.17 10.37 16.49
CA LEU A 63 9.56 9.28 15.70
C LEU A 63 10.65 8.59 14.88
N LEU A 64 10.50 7.29 14.71
CA LEU A 64 11.38 6.51 13.84
C LEU A 64 10.57 5.89 12.71
N TRP A 65 11.19 5.69 11.53
CA TRP A 65 10.56 4.86 10.52
C TRP A 65 11.46 3.74 10.03
N ILE A 66 10.83 2.61 9.75
CA ILE A 66 11.46 1.47 9.09
C ILE A 66 11.22 1.61 7.59
N GLY A 67 12.29 1.73 6.81
CA GLY A 67 12.21 1.89 5.37
C GLY A 67 11.78 0.62 4.65
N ALA A 68 11.26 0.77 3.43
CA ALA A 68 10.72 -0.33 2.64
C ALA A 68 11.74 -1.47 2.36
N ARG A 69 13.03 -1.13 2.19
CA ARG A 69 14.10 -2.13 2.01
C ARG A 69 14.36 -2.92 3.28
N THR A 70 14.33 -2.26 4.42
CA THR A 70 14.49 -2.88 5.73
C THR A 70 13.29 -3.78 6.07
N THR A 71 12.06 -3.34 5.73
CA THR A 71 10.84 -4.15 5.92
C THR A 71 10.88 -5.47 5.15
N ASN A 72 11.61 -5.55 4.02
CA ASN A 72 11.81 -6.81 3.29
C ASN A 72 12.63 -7.85 4.06
N ASN A 73 13.34 -7.45 5.12
CA ASN A 73 14.23 -8.35 5.86
C ASN A 73 13.72 -8.58 7.29
N PRO A 74 13.08 -9.73 7.59
CA PRO A 74 12.56 -10.02 8.92
C PRO A 74 13.61 -10.00 10.03
N PHE A 75 14.87 -10.33 9.75
CA PHE A 75 15.94 -10.28 10.74
C PHE A 75 16.28 -8.84 11.13
N SER A 76 16.43 -7.95 10.13
CA SER A 76 16.67 -6.53 10.40
C SER A 76 15.52 -5.88 11.17
N VAL A 77 14.27 -6.24 10.84
CA VAL A 77 13.11 -5.76 11.60
C VAL A 77 13.12 -6.29 13.04
N GLN A 78 13.53 -7.55 13.24
CA GLN A 78 13.64 -8.14 14.57
C GLN A 78 14.69 -7.43 15.43
N GLU A 79 15.88 -7.18 14.89
CA GLU A 79 16.95 -6.44 15.59
C GLU A 79 16.50 -5.03 15.98
N ILE A 80 15.80 -4.32 15.08
CA ILE A 80 15.23 -2.99 15.33
C ILE A 80 14.16 -3.08 16.44
N ALA A 81 13.27 -4.07 16.38
CA ALA A 81 12.22 -4.25 17.37
C ALA A 81 12.79 -4.53 18.78
N GLU A 82 13.84 -5.33 18.86
CA GLU A 82 14.55 -5.61 20.12
C GLU A 82 15.24 -4.36 20.68
N ALA A 83 15.87 -3.55 19.82
CA ALA A 83 16.49 -2.29 20.21
C ALA A 83 15.48 -1.23 20.66
N LEU A 84 14.22 -1.32 20.20
CA LEU A 84 13.13 -0.45 20.62
C LEU A 84 12.47 -0.89 21.93
N HIS A 85 12.78 -2.07 22.43
CA HIS A 85 12.15 -2.61 23.64
C HIS A 85 12.28 -1.63 24.82
N GLY A 86 11.15 -1.32 25.45
CA GLY A 86 11.10 -0.37 26.58
C GLY A 86 11.14 1.12 26.17
N SER A 87 11.25 1.43 24.87
CA SER A 87 11.06 2.79 24.37
C SER A 87 9.59 3.05 24.09
N ASN A 88 9.12 4.29 24.29
CA ASN A 88 7.77 4.72 23.94
C ASN A 88 7.72 5.49 22.61
N VAL A 89 8.79 5.43 21.82
CA VAL A 89 8.91 6.17 20.56
C VAL A 89 7.98 5.56 19.50
N PRO A 90 7.12 6.38 18.86
CA PRO A 90 6.29 5.92 17.76
C PRO A 90 7.11 5.45 16.56
N VAL A 91 6.64 4.40 15.89
CA VAL A 91 7.33 3.80 14.75
C VAL A 91 6.43 3.79 13.52
N LEU A 92 6.90 4.36 12.43
CA LEU A 92 6.26 4.26 11.12
C LEU A 92 6.85 3.08 10.36
N VAL A 93 6.00 2.22 9.81
CA VAL A 93 6.44 1.02 9.07
C VAL A 93 6.02 1.15 7.60
N LYS A 94 7.00 1.40 6.73
CA LYS A 94 6.74 1.40 5.27
C LYS A 94 6.46 -0.02 4.79
N ASN A 95 5.53 -0.16 3.83
CA ASN A 95 5.36 -1.44 3.14
C ASN A 95 6.68 -1.90 2.51
N PRO A 96 6.91 -3.22 2.40
CA PRO A 96 8.09 -3.76 1.72
C PRO A 96 8.14 -3.33 0.26
N THR A 97 9.30 -3.40 -0.38
CA THR A 97 9.43 -3.09 -1.82
C THR A 97 8.72 -4.14 -2.69
N SER A 98 8.69 -5.40 -2.24
CA SER A 98 7.91 -6.48 -2.87
C SER A 98 6.42 -6.35 -2.55
N ALA A 99 5.57 -6.81 -3.47
CA ALA A 99 4.11 -6.86 -3.26
C ALA A 99 3.73 -8.07 -2.37
N ASP A 100 4.28 -8.10 -1.17
CA ASP A 100 4.14 -9.17 -0.19
C ASP A 100 3.52 -8.61 1.10
N LEU A 101 2.24 -8.91 1.29
CA LEU A 101 1.48 -8.46 2.46
C LEU A 101 1.98 -9.09 3.75
N GLU A 102 2.38 -10.37 3.71
CA GLU A 102 2.79 -11.10 4.91
C GLU A 102 4.10 -10.55 5.49
N LEU A 103 5.01 -10.06 4.64
CA LEU A 103 6.20 -9.33 5.11
C LEU A 103 5.83 -8.04 5.84
N TRP A 104 4.80 -7.33 5.38
CA TRP A 104 4.37 -6.09 6.02
C TRP A 104 3.66 -6.36 7.35
N VAL A 105 2.76 -7.33 7.38
CA VAL A 105 2.10 -7.79 8.61
C VAL A 105 3.14 -8.29 9.61
N GLY A 106 4.05 -9.16 9.18
CA GLY A 106 5.09 -9.72 10.04
C GLY A 106 6.04 -8.66 10.63
N ALA A 107 6.31 -7.56 9.91
CA ALA A 107 7.08 -6.45 10.45
C ALA A 107 6.36 -5.78 11.63
N VAL A 108 5.06 -5.54 11.50
CA VAL A 108 4.22 -4.98 12.58
C VAL A 108 4.14 -5.93 13.77
N GLU A 109 3.91 -7.21 13.52
CA GLU A 109 3.82 -8.23 14.58
C GLU A 109 5.11 -8.34 15.39
N ARG A 110 6.29 -8.26 14.74
CA ARG A 110 7.59 -8.27 15.43
C ARG A 110 7.75 -7.06 16.35
N LEU A 111 7.41 -5.87 15.88
CA LEU A 111 7.44 -4.65 16.67
C LEU A 111 6.49 -4.75 17.87
N HIS A 112 5.25 -5.14 17.63
CA HIS A 112 4.25 -5.28 18.68
C HIS A 112 4.66 -6.33 19.73
N LYS A 113 5.21 -7.46 19.31
CA LYS A 113 5.71 -8.52 20.20
C LYS A 113 6.88 -8.05 21.08
N CYS A 114 7.66 -7.07 20.62
CA CYS A 114 8.72 -6.43 21.42
C CYS A 114 8.24 -5.24 22.24
N GLY A 115 6.92 -4.97 22.30
CA GLY A 115 6.33 -3.92 23.14
C GLY A 115 6.20 -2.56 22.47
N VAL A 116 6.37 -2.45 21.16
CA VAL A 116 6.10 -1.21 20.42
C VAL A 116 4.61 -1.12 20.15
N GLU A 117 3.91 -0.21 20.84
CA GLU A 117 2.46 -0.04 20.74
C GLU A 117 2.03 1.02 19.72
N ASN A 118 2.82 2.10 19.59
CA ASN A 118 2.51 3.22 18.70
C ASN A 118 3.07 2.98 17.30
N ILE A 119 2.32 2.25 16.47
CA ILE A 119 2.71 1.91 15.11
C ILE A 119 1.80 2.62 14.11
N THR A 120 2.40 3.25 13.09
CA THR A 120 1.70 3.83 11.94
C THR A 120 2.19 3.16 10.66
N LEU A 121 1.27 2.74 9.81
CA LEU A 121 1.59 2.16 8.51
C LEU A 121 1.89 3.25 7.49
N VAL A 122 2.87 3.02 6.61
CA VAL A 122 3.18 3.95 5.51
C VAL A 122 3.13 3.22 4.18
N HIS A 123 2.14 3.59 3.37
CA HIS A 123 2.00 3.06 2.02
C HIS A 123 2.79 3.91 1.03
N ARG A 124 3.87 3.35 0.47
CA ARG A 124 4.78 4.02 -0.47
C ARG A 124 4.81 3.39 -1.87
N GLY A 125 3.88 2.47 -2.15
CA GLY A 125 3.84 1.66 -3.36
C GLY A 125 4.85 0.51 -3.36
N PHE A 126 4.74 -0.36 -4.36
CA PHE A 126 5.53 -1.59 -4.49
C PHE A 126 6.37 -1.54 -5.76
N SER A 127 7.62 -2.01 -5.67
CA SER A 127 8.51 -2.06 -6.82
C SER A 127 8.12 -3.23 -7.72
N GLY A 128 8.01 -3.00 -9.03
CA GLY A 128 7.65 -4.02 -10.00
C GLY A 128 8.33 -3.78 -11.35
N TYR A 129 8.44 -4.83 -12.16
CA TYR A 129 9.06 -4.76 -13.48
C TYR A 129 8.22 -3.97 -14.50
N ASN A 130 6.90 -3.87 -14.28
CA ASN A 130 5.98 -3.13 -15.15
C ASN A 130 5.20 -2.11 -14.31
N THR A 131 5.68 -0.88 -14.28
CA THR A 131 4.92 0.26 -13.73
C THR A 131 3.90 0.73 -14.76
N VAL A 132 2.73 0.11 -14.76
CA VAL A 132 1.57 0.62 -15.49
C VAL A 132 1.13 1.94 -14.83
N GLY A 133 0.87 2.97 -15.63
CA GLY A 133 0.36 4.25 -15.13
C GLY A 133 1.42 5.30 -14.77
N GLY A 134 2.70 5.09 -15.12
CA GLY A 134 3.75 6.11 -14.94
C GLY A 134 4.23 6.29 -13.49
N TYR A 135 3.91 5.37 -12.60
CA TYR A 135 4.40 5.37 -11.21
C TYR A 135 5.82 4.77 -11.12
N ARG A 136 6.64 5.32 -10.24
CA ARG A 136 7.93 4.71 -9.88
C ARG A 136 7.72 3.41 -9.09
N ASN A 137 6.75 3.40 -8.19
CA ASN A 137 6.33 2.23 -7.44
C ASN A 137 4.81 2.10 -7.55
N ALA A 138 4.34 0.98 -8.10
CA ALA A 138 2.92 0.75 -8.29
C ALA A 138 2.16 0.84 -6.95
N PRO A 139 1.10 1.61 -6.85
CA PRO A 139 0.40 1.79 -5.57
C PRO A 139 -0.27 0.50 -5.07
N LEU A 140 -0.73 -0.38 -5.97
CA LEU A 140 -1.40 -1.65 -5.65
C LEU A 140 -2.34 -1.51 -4.43
N TRP A 141 -3.27 -0.55 -4.50
CA TRP A 141 -4.17 -0.15 -3.42
C TRP A 141 -4.85 -1.34 -2.72
N GLY A 142 -5.14 -2.41 -3.47
CA GLY A 142 -5.76 -3.63 -2.91
C GLY A 142 -4.94 -4.25 -1.77
N ILE A 143 -3.60 -4.25 -1.86
CA ILE A 143 -2.73 -4.78 -0.80
C ILE A 143 -2.78 -3.88 0.44
N ALA A 144 -2.75 -2.56 0.24
CA ALA A 144 -2.83 -1.61 1.35
C ALA A 144 -4.21 -1.64 2.04
N LEU A 145 -5.29 -1.81 1.28
CA LEU A 145 -6.63 -1.98 1.83
C LEU A 145 -6.77 -3.29 2.60
N GLU A 146 -6.18 -4.38 2.09
CA GLU A 146 -6.14 -5.66 2.82
C GLU A 146 -5.34 -5.53 4.12
N MET A 147 -4.19 -4.81 4.11
CA MET A 147 -3.43 -4.52 5.33
C MET A 147 -4.28 -3.79 6.37
N ARG A 148 -5.05 -2.77 5.96
CA ARG A 148 -5.98 -2.06 6.85
C ARG A 148 -7.11 -2.95 7.37
N SER A 149 -7.62 -3.85 6.54
CA SER A 149 -8.65 -4.83 6.94
C SER A 149 -8.14 -5.76 8.04
N ARG A 150 -6.88 -6.21 7.95
CA ARG A 150 -6.27 -7.08 8.95
C ARG A 150 -5.90 -6.34 10.24
N LEU A 151 -5.48 -5.08 10.14
CA LEU A 151 -5.04 -4.26 11.27
C LEU A 151 -5.81 -2.92 11.32
N PRO A 152 -7.14 -2.95 11.53
CA PRO A 152 -8.01 -1.78 11.37
C PRO A 152 -7.77 -0.69 12.45
N HIS A 153 -7.10 -1.03 13.54
CA HIS A 153 -6.77 -0.10 14.63
C HIS A 153 -5.49 0.71 14.38
N LEU A 154 -4.69 0.33 13.37
CA LEU A 154 -3.47 1.07 13.06
C LEU A 154 -3.75 2.18 12.03
N PRO A 155 -3.31 3.41 12.30
CA PRO A 155 -3.39 4.48 11.31
C PRO A 155 -2.48 4.15 10.11
N MET A 156 -2.90 4.60 8.93
CA MET A 156 -2.10 4.47 7.70
C MET A 156 -1.96 5.82 7.02
N ILE A 157 -0.74 6.17 6.66
CA ILE A 157 -0.43 7.35 5.84
C ILE A 157 0.10 6.94 4.47
N CYS A 158 -0.05 7.82 3.48
CA CYS A 158 0.46 7.62 2.13
C CYS A 158 1.77 8.37 1.92
N ASP A 159 2.68 7.80 1.15
CA ASP A 159 3.90 8.46 0.67
C ASP A 159 3.81 8.65 -0.87
N PRO A 160 3.13 9.72 -1.34
CA PRO A 160 2.97 10.00 -2.75
C PRO A 160 4.29 10.22 -3.49
N SER A 161 5.30 10.79 -2.82
CA SER A 161 6.61 11.05 -3.42
C SER A 161 7.26 9.78 -3.95
N HIS A 162 7.25 8.72 -3.15
CA HIS A 162 7.82 7.44 -3.55
C HIS A 162 6.92 6.65 -4.51
N ILE A 163 5.60 6.78 -4.42
CA ILE A 163 4.67 6.18 -5.39
C ILE A 163 4.91 6.79 -6.77
N CYS A 164 4.86 8.11 -6.89
CA CYS A 164 4.97 8.81 -8.15
C CYS A 164 6.40 8.77 -8.72
N GLY A 165 7.41 9.02 -7.88
CA GLY A 165 8.80 9.22 -8.33
C GLY A 165 9.00 10.50 -9.15
N ASN A 166 7.99 11.35 -9.24
CA ASN A 166 7.98 12.64 -9.93
C ASN A 166 6.96 13.58 -9.27
N ARG A 167 6.93 14.85 -9.66
CA ARG A 167 6.07 15.88 -9.04
C ARG A 167 4.63 15.89 -9.53
N THR A 168 4.38 15.40 -10.75
CA THR A 168 3.10 15.59 -11.44
C THR A 168 1.95 14.79 -10.84
N GLY A 169 2.19 13.61 -10.29
CA GLY A 169 1.16 12.72 -9.74
C GLY A 169 0.84 12.93 -8.26
N LEU A 170 1.61 13.76 -7.54
CA LEU A 170 1.54 13.86 -6.08
C LEU A 170 0.14 14.15 -5.55
N LEU A 171 -0.53 15.16 -6.10
CA LEU A 171 -1.87 15.53 -5.65
C LEU A 171 -2.89 14.43 -5.93
N SER A 172 -2.84 13.80 -7.10
CA SER A 172 -3.78 12.72 -7.46
C SER A 172 -3.65 11.52 -6.52
N VAL A 173 -2.41 11.10 -6.21
CA VAL A 173 -2.16 10.00 -5.28
C VAL A 173 -2.53 10.39 -3.84
N ALA A 174 -2.22 11.62 -3.41
CA ALA A 174 -2.59 12.12 -2.09
C ALA A 174 -4.12 12.20 -1.92
N GLN A 175 -4.85 12.67 -2.95
CA GLN A 175 -6.30 12.71 -2.93
C GLN A 175 -6.91 11.31 -2.90
N GLN A 176 -6.38 10.38 -3.69
CA GLN A 176 -6.86 8.99 -3.66
C GLN A 176 -6.65 8.36 -2.28
N ALA A 177 -5.53 8.64 -1.60
CA ALA A 177 -5.32 8.20 -0.23
C ALA A 177 -6.35 8.82 0.73
N ALA A 178 -6.65 10.12 0.62
CA ALA A 178 -7.67 10.79 1.41
C ALA A 178 -9.08 10.23 1.15
N ASP A 179 -9.40 9.88 -0.10
CA ASP A 179 -10.67 9.25 -0.49
C ASP A 179 -10.78 7.79 0.05
N LEU A 180 -9.64 7.13 0.30
CA LEU A 180 -9.54 5.79 0.89
C LEU A 180 -9.35 5.81 2.41
N ASP A 181 -9.63 6.94 3.07
CA ASP A 181 -9.59 7.10 4.53
C ASP A 181 -8.19 6.88 5.13
N TYR A 182 -7.15 7.38 4.48
CA TYR A 182 -5.82 7.43 5.08
C TYR A 182 -5.74 8.61 6.07
N SER A 183 -4.96 8.43 7.13
CA SER A 183 -4.83 9.40 8.22
C SER A 183 -3.92 10.60 7.89
N GLY A 184 -3.17 10.54 6.78
CA GLY A 184 -2.25 11.61 6.40
C GLY A 184 -1.38 11.26 5.20
N VAL A 185 -0.45 12.16 4.90
CA VAL A 185 0.53 12.00 3.82
C VAL A 185 1.95 12.27 4.30
N MET A 186 2.92 11.62 3.67
CA MET A 186 4.35 11.86 3.85
C MET A 186 4.93 12.32 2.51
N ILE A 187 5.38 13.56 2.42
CA ILE A 187 5.84 14.17 1.16
C ILE A 187 7.26 14.68 1.31
N GLU A 188 8.11 14.45 0.31
CA GLU A 188 9.47 14.95 0.25
C GLU A 188 9.50 16.39 -0.25
N CYS A 189 10.21 17.24 0.49
CA CYS A 189 10.28 18.68 0.25
C CYS A 189 11.74 19.16 0.41
N HIS A 190 12.15 20.08 -0.46
CA HIS A 190 13.46 20.72 -0.42
C HIS A 190 13.33 22.15 -0.95
N GLU A 191 14.07 23.11 -0.40
CA GLU A 191 14.00 24.51 -0.85
C GLU A 191 14.41 24.69 -2.32
N GLU A 192 15.41 23.93 -2.77
CA GLU A 192 15.86 23.86 -4.16
C GLU A 192 15.89 22.39 -4.62
N PRO A 193 14.76 21.80 -5.05
CA PRO A 193 14.66 20.36 -5.33
C PRO A 193 15.70 19.80 -6.29
N GLN A 194 16.16 20.59 -7.24
CA GLN A 194 17.18 20.20 -8.21
C GLN A 194 18.57 19.98 -7.57
N ARG A 195 18.81 20.56 -6.39
CA ARG A 195 20.04 20.44 -5.62
C ARG A 195 19.96 19.37 -4.55
N ALA A 196 18.82 18.72 -4.39
CA ALA A 196 18.67 17.65 -3.42
C ALA A 196 19.66 16.51 -3.69
N LEU A 197 20.34 16.04 -2.65
CA LEU A 197 21.37 14.99 -2.74
C LEU A 197 20.77 13.63 -3.11
N SER A 198 19.47 13.47 -2.98
CA SER A 198 18.73 12.25 -3.37
C SER A 198 17.32 12.59 -3.82
N ASP A 199 16.81 11.76 -4.72
CA ASP A 199 15.39 11.76 -5.13
C ASP A 199 14.85 13.13 -5.60
N ALA A 200 15.71 13.95 -6.24
CA ALA A 200 15.44 15.34 -6.67
C ALA A 200 14.19 15.48 -7.56
N GLU A 201 13.87 14.46 -8.37
CA GLU A 201 12.74 14.50 -9.32
C GLU A 201 11.37 14.48 -8.64
N GLN A 202 11.29 13.90 -7.45
CA GLN A 202 10.03 13.75 -6.70
C GLN A 202 9.84 14.79 -5.59
N GLN A 203 10.87 15.56 -5.26
CA GLN A 203 10.81 16.60 -4.24
C GLN A 203 10.14 17.88 -4.77
N ILE A 204 9.38 18.57 -3.92
CA ILE A 204 8.72 19.85 -4.21
C ILE A 204 9.24 20.92 -3.26
N THR A 205 9.00 22.18 -3.60
CA THR A 205 9.35 23.29 -2.70
C THR A 205 8.38 23.41 -1.51
N PRO A 206 8.75 24.13 -0.43
CA PRO A 206 7.83 24.39 0.69
C PRO A 206 6.52 25.09 0.26
N GLU A 207 6.59 25.99 -0.71
CA GLU A 207 5.44 26.70 -1.25
C GLU A 207 4.53 25.75 -2.03
N GLU A 208 5.10 24.89 -2.87
CA GLU A 208 4.37 23.86 -3.61
C GLU A 208 3.73 22.84 -2.64
N LEU A 209 4.43 22.45 -1.57
CA LEU A 209 3.90 21.58 -0.54
C LEU A 209 2.68 22.20 0.14
N LYS A 210 2.76 23.48 0.54
CA LYS A 210 1.64 24.19 1.13
C LYS A 210 0.44 24.21 0.20
N ALA A 211 0.64 24.61 -1.06
CA ALA A 211 -0.40 24.66 -2.07
C ALA A 211 -1.02 23.28 -2.35
N LEU A 212 -0.23 22.21 -2.29
CA LEU A 212 -0.71 20.84 -2.45
C LEU A 212 -1.59 20.43 -1.27
N LEU A 213 -1.14 20.67 -0.03
CA LEU A 213 -1.90 20.31 1.19
C LEU A 213 -3.25 21.04 1.25
N GLU A 214 -3.31 22.32 0.85
CA GLU A 214 -4.56 23.10 0.80
C GLU A 214 -5.57 22.57 -0.25
N ARG A 215 -5.11 21.80 -1.24
CA ARG A 215 -5.95 21.24 -2.30
C ARG A 215 -6.47 19.83 -1.98
N ILE A 216 -5.90 19.16 -1.01
CA ILE A 216 -6.40 17.82 -0.60
C ILE A 216 -7.73 17.98 0.12
N VAL A 217 -8.74 17.30 -0.38
CA VAL A 217 -10.06 17.24 0.25
C VAL A 217 -10.13 15.98 1.11
N TRP A 218 -9.94 16.16 2.40
CA TRP A 218 -10.08 15.07 3.37
C TRP A 218 -11.53 14.66 3.51
N ARG A 219 -11.80 13.34 3.46
CA ARG A 219 -13.15 12.80 3.56
C ARG A 219 -13.45 12.34 4.98
N SER A 220 -14.71 12.39 5.36
CA SER A 220 -15.19 11.79 6.60
C SER A 220 -15.73 10.38 6.31
N THR A 221 -15.48 9.45 7.23
CA THR A 221 -16.01 8.07 7.17
C THR A 221 -17.53 8.02 7.40
N SER A 222 -18.13 9.09 7.91
CA SER A 222 -19.57 9.19 8.16
C SER A 222 -20.10 10.57 7.77
N SER A 223 -21.38 10.63 7.50
CA SER A 223 -22.12 11.87 7.27
C SER A 223 -23.11 12.11 8.43
N ASP A 224 -23.30 13.37 8.83
CA ASP A 224 -24.34 13.73 9.81
C ASP A 224 -25.73 13.81 9.16
N SER A 225 -25.82 13.88 7.85
CA SER A 225 -27.07 13.93 7.11
C SER A 225 -27.84 12.61 7.18
N ALA A 226 -29.01 12.61 7.79
CA ALA A 226 -29.91 11.45 7.85
C ALA A 226 -30.33 10.97 6.45
N LEU A 227 -30.53 11.90 5.51
CA LEU A 227 -30.86 11.58 4.13
C LEU A 227 -29.70 10.85 3.43
N CYS A 228 -28.46 11.32 3.64
CA CYS A 228 -27.28 10.66 3.08
C CYS A 228 -27.11 9.24 3.63
N LYS A 229 -27.29 9.06 4.94
CA LYS A 229 -27.22 7.74 5.59
C LYS A 229 -28.25 6.78 5.01
N SER A 230 -29.51 7.19 4.95
CA SER A 230 -30.61 6.37 4.43
C SER A 230 -30.40 5.99 2.96
N GLU A 231 -29.92 6.92 2.13
CA GLU A 231 -29.67 6.64 0.72
C GLU A 231 -28.48 5.68 0.52
N LEU A 232 -27.42 5.84 1.31
CA LEU A 232 -26.29 4.89 1.31
C LEU A 232 -26.72 3.48 1.73
N GLU A 233 -27.55 3.36 2.77
CA GLU A 233 -28.10 2.06 3.21
C GLU A 233 -28.95 1.42 2.11
N ARG A 234 -29.80 2.18 1.46
CA ARG A 234 -30.63 1.70 0.33
C ARG A 234 -29.77 1.20 -0.84
N LEU A 235 -28.71 1.95 -1.21
CA LEU A 235 -27.80 1.55 -2.29
C LEU A 235 -26.98 0.31 -1.92
N ARG A 236 -26.48 0.22 -0.69
CA ARG A 236 -25.76 -0.96 -0.19
C ARG A 236 -26.65 -2.21 -0.21
N ALA A 237 -27.87 -2.12 0.29
CA ALA A 237 -28.83 -3.23 0.22
C ALA A 237 -29.15 -3.65 -1.23
N THR A 238 -29.04 -2.73 -2.19
CA THR A 238 -29.18 -3.08 -3.61
C THR A 238 -27.96 -3.83 -4.13
N ILE A 239 -26.74 -3.42 -3.73
CA ILE A 239 -25.49 -4.14 -4.04
C ILE A 239 -25.53 -5.54 -3.45
N ASP A 240 -25.91 -5.70 -2.18
CA ASP A 240 -25.98 -6.99 -1.49
C ASP A 240 -26.86 -8.00 -2.27
N ARG A 241 -28.02 -7.54 -2.77
CA ARG A 241 -28.88 -8.40 -3.62
C ARG A 241 -28.24 -8.79 -4.95
N LEU A 242 -27.57 -7.83 -5.59
CA LEU A 242 -26.86 -8.11 -6.85
C LEU A 242 -25.70 -9.10 -6.63
N ASP A 243 -25.01 -8.99 -5.52
CA ASP A 243 -23.95 -9.94 -5.15
C ASP A 243 -24.54 -11.34 -4.92
N GLU A 244 -25.65 -11.47 -4.22
CA GLU A 244 -26.37 -12.76 -4.07
C GLU A 244 -26.75 -13.36 -5.42
N GLU A 245 -27.24 -12.55 -6.36
CA GLU A 245 -27.58 -13.00 -7.71
C GLU A 245 -26.35 -13.47 -8.49
N ILE A 246 -25.23 -12.73 -8.41
CA ILE A 246 -23.95 -13.08 -9.03
C ILE A 246 -23.45 -14.43 -8.49
N PHE A 247 -23.41 -14.62 -7.18
CA PHE A 247 -22.97 -15.88 -6.58
C PHE A 247 -23.91 -17.04 -6.89
N SER A 248 -25.21 -16.80 -6.98
CA SER A 248 -26.19 -17.82 -7.39
C SER A 248 -25.95 -18.27 -8.85
N LEU A 249 -25.64 -17.34 -9.74
CA LEU A 249 -25.29 -17.65 -11.14
C LEU A 249 -23.95 -18.36 -11.24
N LEU A 250 -22.97 -18.00 -10.41
CA LEU A 250 -21.68 -18.69 -10.34
C LEU A 250 -21.86 -20.13 -9.85
N ALA A 251 -22.69 -20.37 -8.82
CA ALA A 251 -22.99 -21.72 -8.33
C ALA A 251 -23.58 -22.60 -9.45
N ARG A 252 -24.59 -22.11 -10.15
CA ARG A 252 -25.18 -22.81 -11.31
C ARG A 252 -24.18 -23.09 -12.42
N ARG A 253 -23.29 -22.12 -12.70
CA ARG A 253 -22.21 -22.33 -13.67
C ARG A 253 -21.25 -23.43 -13.24
N MET A 254 -20.96 -23.53 -11.95
CA MET A 254 -20.09 -24.59 -11.42
C MET A 254 -20.77 -25.98 -11.49
N GLU A 255 -22.09 -26.07 -11.29
CA GLU A 255 -22.85 -27.33 -11.52
C GLU A 255 -22.68 -27.83 -12.95
N ILE A 256 -22.79 -26.94 -13.94
CA ILE A 256 -22.55 -27.28 -15.34
C ILE A 256 -21.08 -27.67 -15.60
N ALA A 257 -20.13 -27.01 -14.91
CA ALA A 257 -18.73 -27.41 -15.00
C ALA A 257 -18.48 -28.83 -14.44
N ASP A 258 -19.20 -29.22 -13.40
CA ASP A 258 -19.19 -30.59 -12.85
C ASP A 258 -19.75 -31.61 -13.84
N GLU A 259 -20.87 -31.29 -14.52
CA GLU A 259 -21.43 -32.13 -15.57
C GLU A 259 -20.46 -32.32 -16.74
N ILE A 260 -19.80 -31.25 -17.17
CA ILE A 260 -18.77 -31.29 -18.20
C ILE A 260 -17.60 -32.18 -17.73
N GLY A 261 -17.20 -32.08 -16.46
CA GLY A 261 -16.15 -32.93 -15.88
C GLY A 261 -16.49 -34.40 -15.97
N ARG A 262 -17.70 -34.81 -15.60
CA ARG A 262 -18.18 -36.22 -15.71
C ARG A 262 -18.19 -36.69 -17.17
N LEU A 263 -18.65 -35.86 -18.08
CA LEU A 263 -18.67 -36.19 -19.50
C LEU A 263 -17.26 -36.38 -20.07
N LYS A 264 -16.32 -35.51 -19.68
CA LYS A 264 -14.92 -35.63 -20.09
C LYS A 264 -14.27 -36.89 -19.50
N GLN A 265 -14.51 -37.23 -18.25
CA GLN A 265 -14.04 -38.45 -17.63
C GLN A 265 -14.51 -39.69 -18.39
N GLN A 266 -15.82 -39.75 -18.70
CA GLN A 266 -16.43 -40.86 -19.43
C GLN A 266 -15.86 -41.05 -20.86
N ASN A 267 -15.41 -39.99 -21.47
CA ASN A 267 -14.91 -39.98 -22.85
C ASN A 267 -13.39 -39.83 -22.95
N ASN A 268 -12.66 -39.94 -21.84
CA ASN A 268 -11.20 -39.80 -21.75
C ASN A 268 -10.68 -38.47 -22.40
N LEU A 269 -11.38 -37.36 -22.14
CA LEU A 269 -11.02 -36.04 -22.65
C LEU A 269 -10.23 -35.25 -21.61
N THR A 270 -9.33 -34.38 -22.08
CA THR A 270 -8.56 -33.49 -21.21
C THR A 270 -9.45 -32.42 -20.54
N ILE A 271 -9.10 -32.05 -19.29
CA ILE A 271 -9.80 -30.97 -18.58
C ILE A 271 -9.65 -29.66 -19.33
N LEU A 272 -8.42 -29.29 -19.67
CA LEU A 272 -8.14 -28.03 -20.37
C LEU A 272 -8.33 -28.19 -21.88
N GLN A 273 -9.11 -27.29 -22.47
CA GLN A 273 -9.33 -27.14 -23.91
C GLN A 273 -9.03 -25.67 -24.25
N SER A 274 -7.78 -25.40 -24.67
CA SER A 274 -7.26 -24.04 -24.86
C SER A 274 -8.07 -23.20 -25.85
N ASP A 275 -8.49 -23.79 -26.96
CA ASP A 275 -9.27 -23.08 -27.99
C ASP A 275 -10.61 -22.60 -27.44
N ARG A 276 -11.28 -23.46 -26.67
CA ARG A 276 -12.55 -23.11 -26.03
C ARG A 276 -12.36 -21.99 -24.98
N TRP A 277 -11.26 -22.03 -24.24
CA TRP A 277 -10.97 -20.97 -23.28
C TRP A 277 -10.75 -19.62 -23.96
N GLN A 278 -9.96 -19.58 -25.02
CA GLN A 278 -9.75 -18.34 -25.81
C GLN A 278 -11.05 -17.78 -26.36
N GLU A 279 -11.95 -18.65 -26.89
CA GLU A 279 -13.26 -18.23 -27.34
C GLU A 279 -14.10 -17.59 -26.23
N VAL A 280 -14.12 -18.18 -25.03
CA VAL A 280 -14.82 -17.66 -23.86
C VAL A 280 -14.26 -16.30 -23.45
N VAL A 281 -12.95 -16.18 -23.32
CA VAL A 281 -12.27 -14.92 -22.97
C VAL A 281 -12.64 -13.82 -23.96
N GLY A 282 -12.55 -14.09 -25.28
CA GLY A 282 -12.87 -13.09 -26.30
C GLY A 282 -14.33 -12.61 -26.24
N LYS A 283 -15.30 -13.54 -26.14
CA LYS A 283 -16.72 -13.21 -26.06
C LYS A 283 -17.07 -12.42 -24.78
N VAL A 284 -16.55 -12.86 -23.64
CA VAL A 284 -16.88 -12.22 -22.36
C VAL A 284 -16.21 -10.86 -22.25
N SER A 285 -14.93 -10.72 -22.67
CA SER A 285 -14.25 -9.42 -22.65
C SER A 285 -14.95 -8.38 -23.52
N GLN A 286 -15.38 -8.77 -24.73
CA GLN A 286 -16.17 -7.88 -25.60
C GLN A 286 -17.49 -7.47 -24.93
N ARG A 287 -18.20 -8.40 -24.30
CA ARG A 287 -19.45 -8.11 -23.61
C ARG A 287 -19.26 -7.23 -22.39
N ALA A 288 -18.24 -7.50 -21.59
CA ALA A 288 -17.89 -6.72 -20.39
C ALA A 288 -17.56 -5.27 -20.77
N ALA A 289 -16.74 -5.07 -21.80
CA ALA A 289 -16.42 -3.73 -22.31
C ALA A 289 -17.68 -2.96 -22.76
N ALA A 290 -18.61 -3.63 -23.44
CA ALA A 290 -19.89 -3.01 -23.84
C ALA A 290 -20.78 -2.66 -22.64
N LEU A 291 -20.57 -3.28 -21.49
CA LEU A 291 -21.27 -2.99 -20.23
C LEU A 291 -20.49 -1.99 -19.34
N GLY A 292 -19.35 -1.47 -19.79
CA GLY A 292 -18.52 -0.53 -19.03
C GLY A 292 -17.67 -1.18 -17.95
N ILE A 293 -17.48 -2.49 -17.95
CA ILE A 293 -16.62 -3.21 -17.01
C ILE A 293 -15.18 -3.16 -17.52
N GLY A 294 -14.25 -2.73 -16.66
CA GLY A 294 -12.84 -2.59 -17.02
C GLY A 294 -12.19 -3.93 -17.38
N GLU A 295 -11.21 -3.88 -18.31
CA GLU A 295 -10.50 -5.06 -18.82
C GLU A 295 -9.79 -5.85 -17.70
N GLU A 296 -9.09 -5.16 -16.81
CA GLU A 296 -8.39 -5.80 -15.68
C GLU A 296 -9.36 -6.54 -14.74
N CYS A 297 -10.49 -5.92 -14.41
CA CYS A 297 -11.51 -6.54 -13.58
C CYS A 297 -12.08 -7.78 -14.27
N THR A 298 -12.42 -7.66 -15.56
CA THR A 298 -12.93 -8.77 -16.37
C THR A 298 -11.95 -9.94 -16.42
N GLY A 299 -10.66 -9.66 -16.63
CA GLY A 299 -9.61 -10.69 -16.64
C GLY A 299 -9.53 -11.44 -15.31
N LYS A 300 -9.45 -10.73 -14.20
CA LYS A 300 -9.39 -11.35 -12.85
C LYS A 300 -10.60 -12.24 -12.55
N ILE A 301 -11.81 -11.79 -12.92
CA ILE A 301 -13.05 -12.58 -12.73
C ILE A 301 -13.01 -13.86 -13.59
N LEU A 302 -12.63 -13.73 -14.87
CA LEU A 302 -12.53 -14.87 -15.76
C LEU A 302 -11.51 -15.90 -15.28
N ASP A 303 -10.34 -15.46 -14.84
CA ASP A 303 -9.29 -16.32 -14.30
C ASP A 303 -9.76 -17.08 -13.05
N ALA A 304 -10.39 -16.38 -12.10
CA ALA A 304 -10.94 -16.99 -10.89
C ALA A 304 -11.98 -18.06 -11.20
N ILE A 305 -12.91 -17.75 -12.10
CA ILE A 305 -13.96 -18.68 -12.56
C ILE A 305 -13.35 -19.89 -13.29
N HIS A 306 -12.31 -19.66 -14.08
CA HIS A 306 -11.65 -20.73 -14.85
C HIS A 306 -10.92 -21.69 -13.93
N LEU A 307 -10.14 -21.16 -12.99
CA LEU A 307 -9.41 -21.96 -12.00
C LEU A 307 -10.34 -22.81 -11.16
N GLU A 308 -11.44 -22.23 -10.65
CA GLU A 308 -12.44 -23.00 -9.88
C GLU A 308 -13.05 -24.12 -10.73
N SER A 309 -13.37 -23.85 -12.01
CA SER A 309 -13.91 -24.87 -12.92
C SER A 309 -12.93 -26.01 -13.16
N ILE A 310 -11.63 -25.71 -13.29
CA ILE A 310 -10.56 -26.72 -13.44
C ILE A 310 -10.45 -27.58 -12.17
N GLU A 311 -10.40 -26.95 -11.00
CA GLU A 311 -10.27 -27.67 -9.72
C GLU A 311 -11.45 -28.62 -9.46
N ARG A 312 -12.67 -28.21 -9.78
CA ARG A 312 -13.86 -29.05 -9.68
C ARG A 312 -13.79 -30.25 -10.63
N GLN A 313 -13.43 -30.01 -11.90
CA GLN A 313 -13.26 -31.10 -12.87
C GLN A 313 -12.14 -32.07 -12.47
N LYS A 314 -11.01 -31.60 -11.91
CA LYS A 314 -9.95 -32.44 -11.37
C LYS A 314 -10.48 -33.39 -10.27
N LYS A 315 -11.28 -32.86 -9.32
CA LYS A 315 -11.88 -33.65 -8.24
C LYS A 315 -12.81 -34.74 -8.76
N ILE A 316 -13.50 -34.51 -9.88
CA ILE A 316 -14.40 -35.47 -10.51
C ILE A 316 -13.61 -36.56 -11.25
N MET A 317 -12.49 -36.20 -11.86
CA MET A 317 -11.69 -37.08 -12.71
C MET A 317 -10.68 -37.95 -11.91
N GLN A 318 -10.47 -37.65 -10.63
CA GLN A 318 -9.74 -38.51 -9.67
C GLN A 318 -10.59 -39.68 -9.20
#